data_d2a737ade91441d7e92d412dda431dbd
#
_entry.id   d2a737ade91441d7e92d412dda431dbd
#
_cell.length_a   1.000
_cell.length_b   1.000
_cell.length_c   1.000
_cell.angle_alpha   90.00
_cell.angle_beta   90.00
_cell.angle_gamma   90.00
#
_symmetry.space_group_name_H-M   'P 1'
#
loop_
_entity.id
_entity.type
_entity.pdbx_description
1 polymer ?
#
loop_
_entity_poly.entity_id
_entity_poly.type
_entity_poly.pdbx_seq_one_letter_code
_entity_poly.pdbx_strand_id
1 'polypeptide(L)'
;KNSGLESGLMIVQYVAGASLAELHGHAMPRSAFSTSTSAGQEDHVSMGATACWNLLVATERLSEVLACELFVACEALEFEQLQPAAHVRSLKQRVRVISPPLDGDRSTSKELKKIANELWQGGWLARIEAECGRLPR
;
A
#
# COMPACT_ATOMS: atom_id res chain seq x y z
N LYS A 1 -1.98 5.69 -25.46
CA LYS A 1 -1.94 6.54 -26.66
C LYS A 1 -1.41 5.79 -27.87
N ASN A 2 -0.40 4.96 -27.74
CA ASN A 2 0.11 4.10 -28.80
C ASN A 2 -0.13 2.63 -28.44
N SER A 3 -1.35 2.16 -28.66
CA SER A 3 -1.73 0.77 -28.37
C SER A 3 -0.72 -0.21 -28.98
N GLY A 4 -0.21 -1.13 -28.18
CA GLY A 4 0.78 -2.13 -28.57
C GLY A 4 2.24 -1.69 -28.41
N LEU A 5 2.52 -0.40 -28.16
CA LEU A 5 3.87 0.11 -27.89
C LEU A 5 4.09 0.48 -26.42
N GLU A 6 3.04 0.88 -25.73
CA GLU A 6 3.07 1.26 -24.31
C GLU A 6 2.51 0.15 -23.44
N SER A 7 3.19 -0.17 -22.33
CA SER A 7 2.75 -1.16 -21.34
C SER A 7 1.67 -0.60 -20.39
N GLY A 8 1.62 0.73 -20.25
CA GLY A 8 0.71 1.42 -19.38
C GLY A 8 0.85 0.97 -17.93
N LEU A 9 -0.28 0.69 -17.27
CA LEU A 9 -0.32 0.33 -15.86
C LEU A 9 -0.10 -1.17 -15.55
N MET A 10 0.18 -1.99 -16.55
CA MET A 10 0.37 -3.44 -16.39
C MET A 10 1.49 -3.75 -15.37
N ILE A 11 2.60 -3.02 -15.42
CA ILE A 11 3.73 -3.21 -14.50
C ILE A 11 3.35 -2.87 -13.06
N VAL A 12 2.47 -1.90 -12.83
CA VAL A 12 1.97 -1.56 -11.49
C VAL A 12 1.17 -2.72 -10.90
N GLN A 13 0.38 -3.43 -11.72
CA GLN A 13 -0.31 -4.65 -11.30
C GLN A 13 0.67 -5.75 -10.90
N TYR A 14 1.78 -5.93 -11.63
CA TYR A 14 2.80 -6.93 -11.29
C TYR A 14 3.49 -6.59 -9.96
N VAL A 15 3.77 -5.32 -9.70
CA VAL A 15 4.34 -4.88 -8.41
C VAL A 15 3.37 -5.19 -7.27
N ALA A 16 2.08 -4.85 -7.42
CA ALA A 16 1.07 -5.18 -6.42
C ALA A 16 0.96 -6.70 -6.19
N GLY A 17 0.99 -7.49 -7.28
CA GLY A 17 0.97 -8.96 -7.20
C GLY A 17 2.17 -9.54 -6.46
N ALA A 18 3.37 -9.01 -6.67
CA ALA A 18 4.58 -9.41 -5.94
C ALA A 18 4.47 -9.10 -4.45
N SER A 19 4.03 -7.90 -4.08
CA SER A 19 3.81 -7.51 -2.68
C SER A 19 2.72 -8.37 -2.01
N LEU A 20 1.65 -8.75 -2.72
CA LEU A 20 0.63 -9.68 -2.23
C LEU A 20 1.20 -11.09 -1.99
N ALA A 21 2.08 -11.58 -2.86
CA ALA A 21 2.73 -12.88 -2.66
C ALA A 21 3.61 -12.88 -1.39
N GLU A 22 4.34 -11.80 -1.12
CA GLU A 22 5.07 -11.63 0.14
C GLU A 22 4.13 -11.61 1.35
N LEU A 23 2.99 -10.89 1.26
CA LEU A 23 1.97 -10.84 2.32
C LEU A 23 1.42 -12.22 2.65
N HIS A 24 1.20 -13.10 1.68
CA HIS A 24 0.80 -14.49 1.92
C HIS A 24 1.85 -15.24 2.76
N GLY A 25 3.14 -15.04 2.51
CA GLY A 25 4.23 -15.61 3.32
C GLY A 25 4.22 -15.07 4.76
N HIS A 26 3.90 -13.78 4.94
CA HIS A 26 3.81 -13.16 6.25
C HIS A 26 2.55 -13.56 7.04
N ALA A 27 1.51 -14.07 6.39
CA ALA A 27 0.29 -14.55 7.03
C ALA A 27 0.48 -15.89 7.78
N MET A 28 1.60 -16.58 7.61
CA MET A 28 1.91 -17.83 8.31
C MET A 28 2.02 -17.60 9.84
N PRO A 29 1.30 -18.38 10.67
CA PRO A 29 1.35 -18.25 12.11
C PRO A 29 2.78 -18.48 12.65
N ARG A 30 3.33 -17.52 13.37
CA ARG A 30 4.66 -17.67 14.02
C ARG A 30 4.59 -18.45 15.33
N SER A 31 3.44 -18.51 15.97
CA SER A 31 3.17 -19.30 17.16
C SER A 31 3.06 -20.81 16.91
N ALA A 32 3.11 -21.26 15.64
CA ALA A 32 3.13 -22.68 15.31
C ALA A 32 4.43 -23.39 15.70
N PHE A 33 5.51 -22.62 15.90
CA PHE A 33 6.81 -23.11 16.31
C PHE A 33 7.13 -22.67 17.74
N SER A 34 7.55 -23.63 18.53
CA SER A 34 8.14 -23.37 19.84
C SER A 34 9.34 -24.30 20.01
N THR A 35 10.32 -23.86 20.78
CA THR A 35 11.46 -24.67 21.18
C THR A 35 11.76 -24.44 22.63
N SER A 36 12.12 -25.51 23.34
CA SER A 36 12.53 -25.43 24.74
C SER A 36 13.84 -24.64 24.84
N THR A 37 13.89 -23.74 25.82
CA THR A 37 15.08 -22.93 26.12
C THR A 37 15.48 -23.05 27.58
N SER A 38 16.62 -22.45 27.99
CA SER A 38 17.10 -22.44 29.37
C SER A 38 17.19 -23.84 29.98
N ALA A 39 17.78 -24.81 29.24
CA ALA A 39 17.92 -26.22 29.64
C ALA A 39 16.58 -26.87 30.05
N GLY A 40 15.49 -26.52 29.37
CA GLY A 40 14.15 -27.07 29.63
C GLY A 40 13.34 -26.36 30.72
N GLN A 41 13.83 -25.26 31.24
CA GLN A 41 13.05 -24.43 32.18
C GLN A 41 11.85 -23.77 31.50
N GLU A 42 12.01 -23.40 30.22
CA GLU A 42 10.94 -22.87 29.37
C GLU A 42 10.63 -23.91 28.31
N ASP A 43 9.55 -24.66 28.52
CA ASP A 43 9.12 -25.74 27.61
C ASP A 43 8.29 -25.20 26.45
N HIS A 44 7.61 -24.07 26.64
CA HIS A 44 6.88 -23.36 25.58
C HIS A 44 7.24 -21.88 25.56
N VAL A 45 7.89 -21.46 24.48
CA VAL A 45 8.23 -20.05 24.23
C VAL A 45 7.28 -19.50 23.17
N SER A 46 6.48 -18.48 23.55
CA SER A 46 5.64 -17.78 22.58
C SER A 46 6.51 -17.00 21.60
N MET A 47 6.34 -17.16 20.32
CA MET A 47 7.08 -16.39 19.30
C MET A 47 6.43 -15.01 19.03
N GLY A 48 5.93 -14.35 20.07
CA GLY A 48 5.21 -13.09 19.98
C GLY A 48 6.03 -11.96 19.41
N ALA A 49 7.29 -11.81 19.79
CA ALA A 49 8.19 -10.79 19.24
C ALA A 49 8.40 -11.00 17.72
N THR A 50 8.60 -12.25 17.29
CA THR A 50 8.72 -12.60 15.87
C THR A 50 7.41 -12.32 15.12
N ALA A 51 6.26 -12.61 15.73
CA ALA A 51 4.95 -12.31 15.15
C ALA A 51 4.73 -10.81 14.97
N CYS A 52 5.08 -9.99 15.98
CA CYS A 52 4.99 -8.53 15.90
C CYS A 52 5.91 -7.95 14.82
N TRP A 53 7.14 -8.44 14.73
CA TRP A 53 8.06 -8.04 13.67
C TRP A 53 7.51 -8.38 12.29
N ASN A 54 6.98 -9.58 12.14
CA ASN A 54 6.37 -10.03 10.89
C ASN A 54 5.15 -9.17 10.50
N LEU A 55 4.31 -8.77 11.47
CA LEU A 55 3.19 -7.86 11.25
C LEU A 55 3.66 -6.48 10.79
N LEU A 56 4.75 -5.96 11.36
CA LEU A 56 5.34 -4.69 10.95
C LEU A 56 5.72 -4.73 9.46
N VAL A 57 6.42 -5.77 9.02
CA VAL A 57 6.81 -5.97 7.62
C VAL A 57 5.57 -6.15 6.73
N ALA A 58 4.58 -6.91 7.19
CA ALA A 58 3.33 -7.11 6.44
C ALA A 58 2.57 -5.80 6.22
N THR A 59 2.48 -4.94 7.23
CA THR A 59 1.81 -3.64 7.08
C THR A 59 2.57 -2.69 6.15
N GLU A 60 3.90 -2.75 6.12
CA GLU A 60 4.71 -2.03 5.14
C GLU A 60 4.40 -2.50 3.70
N ARG A 61 4.36 -3.82 3.47
CA ARG A 61 3.97 -4.38 2.16
C ARG A 61 2.53 -4.04 1.77
N LEU A 62 1.62 -4.01 2.74
CA LEU A 62 0.24 -3.56 2.48
C LEU A 62 0.20 -2.12 1.99
N SER A 63 1.02 -1.23 2.55
CA SER A 63 1.09 0.16 2.08
C SER A 63 1.55 0.27 0.63
N GLU A 64 2.41 -0.62 0.15
CA GLU A 64 2.82 -0.69 -1.26
C GLU A 64 1.67 -1.13 -2.18
N VAL A 65 0.88 -2.12 -1.77
CA VAL A 65 -0.31 -2.56 -2.52
C VAL A 65 -1.31 -1.41 -2.63
N LEU A 66 -1.61 -0.75 -1.51
CA LEU A 66 -2.52 0.40 -1.48
C LEU A 66 -1.99 1.59 -2.30
N ALA A 67 -0.68 1.80 -2.34
CA ALA A 67 -0.08 2.82 -3.19
C ALA A 67 -0.29 2.53 -4.68
N CYS A 68 -0.16 1.27 -5.10
CA CYS A 68 -0.47 0.84 -6.46
C CYS A 68 -1.95 1.06 -6.80
N GLU A 69 -2.86 0.69 -5.89
CA GLU A 69 -4.30 0.90 -6.06
C GLU A 69 -4.65 2.38 -6.20
N LEU A 70 -4.15 3.23 -5.30
CA LEU A 70 -4.38 4.68 -5.35
C LEU A 70 -3.84 5.31 -6.62
N PHE A 71 -2.65 4.90 -7.05
CA PHE A 71 -2.04 5.38 -8.28
C PHE A 71 -2.93 5.06 -9.48
N VAL A 72 -3.35 3.79 -9.62
CA VAL A 72 -4.21 3.34 -10.72
C VAL A 72 -5.58 4.01 -10.66
N ALA A 73 -6.18 4.13 -9.47
CA ALA A 73 -7.46 4.81 -9.29
C ALA A 73 -7.39 6.30 -9.69
N CYS A 74 -6.28 6.98 -9.36
CA CYS A 74 -6.07 8.37 -9.78
C CYS A 74 -5.96 8.49 -11.30
N GLU A 75 -5.28 7.54 -11.99
CA GLU A 75 -5.23 7.52 -13.45
C GLU A 75 -6.62 7.26 -14.05
N ALA A 76 -7.41 6.33 -13.50
CA ALA A 76 -8.78 6.08 -13.95
C ALA A 76 -9.67 7.34 -13.84
N LEU A 77 -9.52 8.09 -12.75
CA LEU A 77 -10.27 9.34 -12.54
C LEU A 77 -9.90 10.47 -13.52
N GLU A 78 -8.83 10.37 -14.32
CA GLU A 78 -8.55 11.34 -15.39
C GLU A 78 -9.48 11.14 -16.60
N PHE A 79 -10.07 9.97 -16.75
CA PHE A 79 -10.99 9.66 -17.84
C PHE A 79 -12.46 9.90 -17.47
N GLU A 80 -12.74 10.18 -16.18
CA GLU A 80 -14.10 10.43 -15.71
C GLU A 80 -14.52 11.87 -15.94
N GLN A 81 -15.76 12.05 -16.40
CA GLN A 81 -16.36 13.39 -16.60
C GLN A 81 -17.00 13.94 -15.32
N LEU A 82 -17.42 13.05 -14.41
CA LEU A 82 -18.05 13.42 -13.16
C LEU A 82 -17.01 13.85 -12.12
N GLN A 83 -17.37 14.87 -11.35
CA GLN A 83 -16.52 15.32 -10.25
C GLN A 83 -16.59 14.30 -9.09
N PRO A 84 -15.44 13.80 -8.61
CA PRO A 84 -15.43 12.89 -7.47
C PRO A 84 -15.87 13.60 -6.18
N ALA A 85 -16.38 12.83 -5.22
CA ALA A 85 -16.72 13.33 -3.88
C ALA A 85 -15.52 14.05 -3.23
N ALA A 86 -15.80 14.96 -2.28
CA ALA A 86 -14.79 15.83 -1.69
C ALA A 86 -13.58 15.07 -1.13
N HIS A 87 -13.79 13.97 -0.40
CA HIS A 87 -12.73 13.14 0.16
C HIS A 87 -11.86 12.50 -0.92
N VAL A 88 -12.47 11.96 -1.98
CA VAL A 88 -11.76 11.36 -3.11
C VAL A 88 -10.95 12.42 -3.87
N ARG A 89 -11.50 13.60 -4.04
CA ARG A 89 -10.82 14.74 -4.67
C ARG A 89 -9.61 15.20 -3.86
N SER A 90 -9.75 15.34 -2.53
CA SER A 90 -8.65 15.69 -1.64
C SER A 90 -7.54 14.63 -1.67
N LEU A 91 -7.91 13.34 -1.65
CA LEU A 91 -6.95 12.24 -1.79
C LEU A 91 -6.23 12.26 -3.15
N LYS A 92 -6.98 12.41 -4.25
CA LYS A 92 -6.42 12.53 -5.60
C LYS A 92 -5.41 13.69 -5.68
N GLN A 93 -5.74 14.85 -5.13
CA GLN A 93 -4.81 16.00 -5.13
C GLN A 93 -3.49 15.69 -4.43
N ARG A 94 -3.52 14.98 -3.29
CA ARG A 94 -2.30 14.56 -2.57
C ARG A 94 -1.45 13.59 -3.40
N VAL A 95 -2.08 12.62 -4.02
CA VAL A 95 -1.39 11.71 -4.94
C VAL A 95 -0.77 12.51 -6.10
N ARG A 96 -1.48 13.46 -6.69
CA ARG A 96 -1.00 14.28 -7.82
C ARG A 96 0.15 15.22 -7.49
N VAL A 97 0.31 15.61 -6.25
CA VAL A 97 1.53 16.33 -5.79
C VAL A 97 2.79 15.43 -5.92
N ILE A 98 2.64 14.12 -5.73
CA ILE A 98 3.74 13.15 -5.82
C ILE A 98 3.91 12.63 -7.24
N SER A 99 2.79 12.35 -7.90
CA SER A 99 2.74 11.70 -9.22
C SER A 99 1.79 12.45 -10.15
N PRO A 100 2.31 13.24 -11.10
CA PRO A 100 1.48 13.86 -12.12
C PRO A 100 0.83 12.80 -13.01
N PRO A 101 -0.28 13.14 -13.71
CA PRO A 101 -0.93 12.23 -14.65
C PRO A 101 0.04 11.63 -15.67
N LEU A 102 -0.23 10.41 -16.10
CA LEU A 102 0.57 9.75 -17.14
C LEU A 102 0.29 10.36 -18.51
N ASP A 103 1.35 10.77 -19.18
CA ASP A 103 1.32 11.22 -20.58
C ASP A 103 2.06 10.25 -21.52
N GLY A 104 2.35 9.05 -21.06
CA GLY A 104 3.07 7.97 -21.71
C GLY A 104 3.77 7.12 -20.67
N ASP A 105 4.39 6.02 -21.11
CA ASP A 105 5.14 5.14 -20.24
C ASP A 105 6.33 5.88 -19.59
N ARG A 106 6.46 5.76 -18.28
CA ARG A 106 7.60 6.23 -17.49
C ARG A 106 7.84 5.36 -16.27
N SER A 107 9.01 5.46 -15.68
CA SER A 107 9.28 4.79 -14.42
C SER A 107 8.52 5.44 -13.27
N THR A 108 7.61 4.69 -12.66
CA THR A 108 6.75 5.13 -11.54
C THR A 108 7.24 4.67 -10.17
N SER A 109 8.33 3.90 -10.09
CA SER A 109 8.76 3.25 -8.85
C SER A 109 9.06 4.23 -7.71
N LYS A 110 9.66 5.39 -8.00
CA LYS A 110 9.93 6.43 -6.99
C LYS A 110 8.64 7.10 -6.48
N GLU A 111 7.66 7.26 -7.35
CA GLU A 111 6.35 7.83 -7.04
C GLU A 111 5.56 6.88 -6.15
N LEU A 112 5.46 5.60 -6.53
CA LEU A 112 4.81 4.56 -5.74
C LEU A 112 5.43 4.43 -4.34
N LYS A 113 6.77 4.43 -4.24
CA LYS A 113 7.45 4.45 -2.93
C LYS A 113 7.09 5.64 -2.06
N LYS A 114 7.00 6.83 -2.64
CA LYS A 114 6.60 8.04 -1.88
C LYS A 114 5.15 7.94 -1.41
N ILE A 115 4.23 7.47 -2.26
CA ILE A 115 2.83 7.26 -1.88
C ILE A 115 2.73 6.23 -0.76
N ALA A 116 3.43 5.09 -0.86
CA ALA A 116 3.47 4.06 0.17
C ALA A 116 3.98 4.60 1.51
N ASN A 117 5.04 5.41 1.50
CA ASN A 117 5.56 6.04 2.70
C ASN A 117 4.56 7.00 3.36
N GLU A 118 3.84 7.80 2.57
CA GLU A 118 2.80 8.70 3.10
C GLU A 118 1.64 7.91 3.74
N LEU A 119 1.25 6.78 3.14
CA LEU A 119 0.27 5.86 3.70
C LEU A 119 0.78 5.22 5.00
N TRP A 120 2.02 4.75 5.01
CA TRP A 120 2.67 4.15 6.17
C TRP A 120 2.76 5.11 7.35
N GLN A 121 3.12 6.37 7.10
CA GLN A 121 3.22 7.40 8.13
C GLN A 121 1.86 7.89 8.64
N GLY A 122 0.76 7.59 7.91
CA GLY A 122 -0.60 7.75 8.39
C GLY A 122 -1.14 9.19 8.46
N GLY A 123 -0.50 10.15 7.82
CA GLY A 123 -0.92 11.56 7.93
C GLY A 123 -2.09 11.97 7.02
N TRP A 124 -2.37 11.23 5.97
CA TRP A 124 -3.35 11.67 4.94
C TRP A 124 -4.79 11.61 5.42
N LEU A 125 -5.19 10.55 6.10
CA LEU A 125 -6.58 10.40 6.56
C LEU A 125 -6.99 11.56 7.47
N ALA A 126 -6.18 11.87 8.48
CA ALA A 126 -6.48 12.96 9.41
C ALA A 126 -6.59 14.31 8.71
N ARG A 127 -5.75 14.58 7.71
CA ARG A 127 -5.79 15.83 6.93
C ARG A 127 -7.03 15.89 6.04
N ILE A 128 -7.42 14.79 5.40
CA ILE A 128 -8.61 14.70 4.56
C ILE A 128 -9.88 14.89 5.40
N GLU A 129 -9.95 14.25 6.57
CA GLU A 129 -11.07 14.42 7.49
C GLU A 129 -11.16 15.85 8.06
N ALA A 130 -10.05 16.52 8.28
CA ALA A 130 -10.03 17.92 8.69
C ALA A 130 -10.55 18.87 7.59
N GLU A 131 -10.27 18.55 6.32
CA GLU A 131 -10.68 19.36 5.17
C GLU A 131 -12.13 19.10 4.73
N CYS A 132 -12.54 17.84 4.75
CA CYS A 132 -13.79 17.37 4.13
C CYS A 132 -14.85 16.88 5.13
N GLY A 133 -14.53 16.85 6.42
CA GLY A 133 -15.35 16.21 7.45
C GLY A 133 -15.01 14.73 7.64
N ARG A 134 -15.48 14.15 8.75
CA ARG A 134 -15.21 12.73 9.07
C ARG A 134 -15.86 11.80 8.05
N LEU A 135 -15.16 10.75 7.71
CA LEU A 135 -15.73 9.64 6.95
C LEU A 135 -16.78 8.91 7.81
N PRO A 136 -17.89 8.47 7.20
CA PRO A 136 -18.84 7.61 7.90
C PRO A 136 -18.13 6.31 8.32
N ARG A 137 -18.36 5.90 9.56
CA ARG A 137 -17.83 4.64 10.13
C ARG A 137 -18.81 3.51 9.93
#